data_0c156aaae15303a264c39b32fc6d10cc
#
_entry.id   0c156aaae15303a264c39b32fc6d10cc
#
_cell.length_a   1.000
_cell.length_b   1.000
_cell.length_c   1.000
_cell.angle_alpha   90.00
_cell.angle_beta   90.00
_cell.angle_gamma   90.00
#
_symmetry.space_group_name_H-M   'P 1'
#
loop_
_entity.id
_entity.type
_entity.pdbx_description
1 polymer ?
#
loop_
_entity_poly.entity_id
_entity_poly.type
_entity_poly.pdbx_seq_one_letter_code
_entity_poly.pdbx_strand_id
1 'polypeptide(L)'
;FNSAFGGDKEITVPNIDNFNRTKYHYSNLCFGASLKSLIKLMKKKNYVFLGTNLHNINAFFVQKKYLKKINLKIPSSRNINKFSISNIRESRNKKNKLNYLSGDEKINEIRNCNVVDLSYSKKKTVKLSKLFYISKKYKNTWTM
;
A
#
# COMPACT_ATOMS: atom_id res chain seq x y z
N PHE A 1 -2.20 -2.43 6.22
CA PHE A 1 -2.11 -1.69 4.95
C PHE A 1 -1.41 -2.54 3.88
N ASN A 2 -1.46 -2.09 2.63
CA ASN A 2 -0.82 -2.77 1.52
C ASN A 2 0.40 -1.97 1.03
N SER A 3 1.59 -2.49 1.27
CA SER A 3 2.84 -1.86 0.84
C SER A 3 3.04 -1.87 -0.69
N ALA A 4 2.40 -2.80 -1.42
CA ALA A 4 2.46 -2.83 -2.88
C ALA A 4 1.77 -1.61 -3.54
N PHE A 5 0.97 -0.85 -2.80
CA PHE A 5 0.36 0.38 -3.28
C PHE A 5 1.27 1.62 -3.18
N GLY A 6 2.48 1.46 -2.69
CA GLY A 6 3.43 2.56 -2.50
C GLY A 6 3.08 3.50 -1.34
N GLY A 7 3.97 4.45 -1.06
CA GLY A 7 3.84 5.38 0.07
C GLY A 7 3.18 6.71 -0.27
N ASP A 8 3.17 7.08 -1.54
CA ASP A 8 2.74 8.39 -2.02
C ASP A 8 1.30 8.43 -2.56
N LYS A 9 0.69 7.28 -2.80
CA LYS A 9 -0.66 7.18 -3.38
C LYS A 9 -1.74 7.08 -2.29
N GLU A 10 -2.90 7.67 -2.56
CA GLU A 10 -4.09 7.58 -1.72
C GLU A 10 -5.11 6.65 -2.38
N ILE A 11 -4.91 5.35 -2.23
CA ILE A 11 -5.72 4.32 -2.89
C ILE A 11 -6.18 3.23 -1.93
N THR A 12 -7.27 2.58 -2.30
CA THR A 12 -7.81 1.38 -1.64
C THR A 12 -8.39 0.44 -2.70
N VAL A 13 -8.56 -0.82 -2.36
CA VAL A 13 -9.42 -1.70 -3.17
C VAL A 13 -10.87 -1.22 -3.10
N PRO A 14 -11.72 -1.51 -4.10
CA PRO A 14 -13.15 -1.22 -4.01
C PRO A 14 -13.79 -1.85 -2.77
N ASN A 15 -14.85 -1.20 -2.27
CA ASN A 15 -15.67 -1.78 -1.21
C ASN A 15 -16.52 -2.90 -1.81
N ILE A 16 -16.18 -4.14 -1.47
CA ILE A 16 -16.84 -5.36 -1.97
C ILE A 16 -17.27 -6.17 -0.75
N ASP A 17 -18.54 -6.52 -0.69
CA ASP A 17 -19.07 -7.39 0.36
C ASP A 17 -18.36 -8.74 0.33
N ASN A 18 -17.98 -9.24 1.52
CA ASN A 18 -17.23 -10.49 1.68
C ASN A 18 -15.91 -10.51 0.88
N PHE A 19 -15.19 -9.37 0.86
CA PHE A 19 -13.92 -9.26 0.15
C PHE A 19 -12.97 -10.40 0.51
N ASN A 20 -12.48 -11.08 -0.51
CA ASN A 20 -11.47 -12.13 -0.37
C ASN A 20 -10.29 -11.81 -1.27
N ARG A 21 -9.11 -11.59 -0.68
CA ARG A 21 -7.90 -11.16 -1.41
C ARG A 21 -7.46 -12.14 -2.48
N THR A 22 -7.60 -13.45 -2.23
CA THR A 22 -7.21 -14.52 -3.15
C THR A 22 -8.14 -14.60 -4.36
N LYS A 23 -9.45 -14.40 -4.13
CA LYS A 23 -10.45 -14.35 -5.21
C LYS A 23 -10.35 -13.05 -6.01
N TYR A 24 -9.97 -11.94 -5.36
CA TYR A 24 -9.85 -10.65 -6.02
C TYR A 24 -8.67 -10.61 -7.00
N HIS A 25 -7.51 -11.17 -6.60
CA HIS A 25 -6.36 -11.35 -7.47
C HIS A 25 -5.52 -12.54 -7.02
N TYR A 26 -5.20 -13.45 -7.93
CA TYR A 26 -4.49 -14.70 -7.65
C TYR A 26 -3.15 -14.49 -6.93
N SER A 27 -2.47 -13.36 -7.15
CA SER A 27 -1.18 -13.07 -6.52
C SER A 27 -1.27 -12.78 -5.02
N ASN A 28 -2.45 -12.59 -4.45
CA ASN A 28 -2.69 -12.14 -3.08
C ASN A 28 -2.15 -10.73 -2.76
N LEU A 29 -1.70 -9.96 -3.76
CA LEU A 29 -1.09 -8.66 -3.57
C LEU A 29 -2.08 -7.50 -3.65
N CYS A 30 -3.29 -7.70 -4.19
CA CYS A 30 -4.27 -6.63 -4.36
C CYS A 30 -5.32 -6.66 -3.24
N PHE A 31 -5.08 -5.96 -2.14
CA PHE A 31 -5.98 -5.91 -0.97
C PHE A 31 -5.81 -4.61 -0.17
N GLY A 32 -6.81 -4.28 0.64
CA GLY A 32 -6.76 -3.20 1.63
C GLY A 32 -6.52 -1.82 1.03
N ALA A 33 -5.75 -0.99 1.72
CA ALA A 33 -5.47 0.40 1.37
C ALA A 33 -3.98 0.72 1.48
N SER A 34 -3.53 1.76 0.78
CA SER A 34 -2.18 2.32 0.96
C SER A 34 -1.99 2.89 2.36
N LEU A 35 -0.76 2.95 2.84
CA LEU A 35 -0.45 3.52 4.15
C LEU A 35 -0.91 4.98 4.26
N LYS A 36 -0.71 5.78 3.20
CA LYS A 36 -1.13 7.19 3.16
C LYS A 36 -2.64 7.33 3.32
N SER A 37 -3.44 6.49 2.65
CA SER A 37 -4.90 6.47 2.82
C SER A 37 -5.32 6.14 4.23
N LEU A 38 -4.67 5.14 4.83
CA LEU A 38 -4.94 4.73 6.20
C LEU A 38 -4.60 5.84 7.20
N ILE A 39 -3.44 6.48 7.06
CA ILE A 39 -3.04 7.63 7.89
C ILE A 39 -4.06 8.78 7.77
N LYS A 40 -4.49 9.10 6.55
CA LYS A 40 -5.48 10.15 6.31
C LYS A 40 -6.83 9.84 6.99
N LEU A 41 -7.29 8.59 6.90
CA LEU A 41 -8.50 8.12 7.57
C LEU A 41 -8.36 8.20 9.09
N MET A 42 -7.27 7.69 9.64
CA MET A 42 -7.02 7.67 11.09
C MET A 42 -6.87 9.08 11.67
N LYS A 43 -6.24 10.00 10.93
CA LYS A 43 -6.18 11.42 11.31
C LYS A 43 -7.58 12.05 11.46
N LYS A 44 -8.50 11.75 10.53
CA LYS A 44 -9.91 12.21 10.63
C LYS A 44 -10.62 11.65 11.86
N LYS A 45 -10.19 10.51 12.38
CA LYS A 45 -10.71 9.86 13.59
C LYS A 45 -9.92 10.22 14.85
N ASN A 46 -9.11 11.29 14.81
CA ASN A 46 -8.26 11.75 15.92
C ASN A 46 -7.21 10.73 16.39
N TYR A 47 -6.67 9.94 15.45
CA TYR A 47 -5.51 9.09 15.70
C TYR A 47 -4.26 9.66 15.04
N VAL A 48 -3.12 9.33 15.64
CA VAL A 48 -1.79 9.72 15.16
C VAL A 48 -1.01 8.46 14.81
N PHE A 49 -0.37 8.47 13.66
CA PHE A 49 0.50 7.39 13.20
C PHE A 49 1.80 7.37 13.99
N LEU A 50 2.17 6.21 14.53
CA LEU A 50 3.38 6.00 15.32
C LEU A 50 4.50 5.33 14.53
N GLY A 51 4.17 4.62 13.47
CA GLY A 51 5.12 3.83 12.69
C GLY A 51 4.55 2.49 12.28
N THR A 52 5.43 1.64 11.81
CA THR A 52 5.12 0.26 11.40
C THR A 52 5.98 -0.72 12.16
N ASN A 53 5.63 -2.00 12.10
CA ASN A 53 6.53 -3.06 12.54
C ASN A 53 7.75 -3.16 11.60
N LEU A 54 8.75 -3.95 11.99
CA LEU A 54 10.02 -4.13 11.27
C LEU A 54 9.83 -4.52 9.79
N HIS A 55 8.79 -5.28 9.49
CA HIS A 55 8.50 -5.75 8.12
C HIS A 55 7.60 -4.80 7.31
N ASN A 56 7.19 -3.67 7.88
CA ASN A 56 6.31 -2.69 7.22
C ASN A 56 5.00 -3.29 6.68
N ILE A 57 4.34 -4.13 7.48
CA ILE A 57 3.04 -4.71 7.14
C ILE A 57 1.92 -4.28 8.08
N ASN A 58 2.26 -3.97 9.34
CA ASN A 58 1.32 -3.47 10.34
C ASN A 58 1.63 -2.01 10.64
N ALA A 59 0.61 -1.17 10.67
CA ALA A 59 0.71 0.24 11.05
C ALA A 59 0.11 0.46 12.44
N PHE A 60 0.80 1.22 13.28
CA PHE A 60 0.38 1.51 14.64
C PHE A 60 -0.10 2.94 14.77
N PHE A 61 -1.18 3.12 15.50
CA PHE A 61 -1.81 4.40 15.75
C PHE A 61 -2.18 4.55 17.22
N VAL A 62 -2.19 5.78 17.71
CA VAL A 62 -2.66 6.13 19.04
C VAL A 62 -3.68 7.25 18.96
N GLN A 63 -4.68 7.27 19.83
CA GLN A 63 -5.59 8.41 19.93
C GLN A 63 -4.83 9.64 20.37
N LYS A 64 -5.08 10.77 19.71
CA LYS A 64 -4.37 12.05 19.94
C LYS A 64 -4.39 12.48 21.42
N LYS A 65 -5.47 12.20 22.15
CA LYS A 65 -5.59 12.53 23.58
C LYS A 65 -4.53 11.87 24.48
N TYR A 66 -3.96 10.73 24.04
CA TYR A 66 -2.95 10.01 24.81
C TYR A 66 -1.51 10.35 24.43
N LEU A 67 -1.29 11.18 23.41
CA LEU A 67 0.07 11.54 22.94
C LEU A 67 0.96 12.11 24.04
N LYS A 68 0.40 12.96 24.92
CA LYS A 68 1.15 13.55 26.02
C LYS A 68 1.69 12.52 27.03
N LYS A 69 1.10 11.33 27.07
CA LYS A 69 1.50 10.22 27.95
C LYS A 69 2.56 9.30 27.32
N ILE A 70 2.85 9.49 26.03
CA ILE A 70 3.72 8.61 25.27
C ILE A 70 4.95 9.41 24.85
N ASN A 71 6.10 9.06 25.41
CA ASN A 71 7.38 9.67 25.02
C ASN A 71 7.95 8.99 23.77
N LEU A 72 7.23 9.08 22.64
CA LEU A 72 7.66 8.50 21.38
C LEU A 72 7.87 9.59 20.33
N LYS A 73 8.93 9.44 19.53
CA LYS A 73 9.17 10.29 18.36
C LYS A 73 8.17 9.95 17.26
N ILE A 74 7.28 10.90 16.97
CA ILE A 74 6.27 10.75 15.92
C ILE A 74 6.95 10.91 14.55
N PRO A 75 6.75 9.96 13.61
CA PRO A 75 7.29 10.07 12.26
C PRO A 75 6.73 11.31 11.56
N SER A 76 7.60 12.06 10.88
CA SER A 76 7.17 13.15 10.02
C SER A 76 6.48 12.61 8.76
N SER A 77 5.57 13.40 8.18
CA SER A 77 4.90 13.06 6.92
C SER A 77 5.88 12.82 5.75
N ARG A 78 7.07 13.45 5.78
CA ARG A 78 8.12 13.28 4.78
C ARG A 78 8.73 11.87 4.77
N ASN A 79 8.62 11.13 5.87
CA ASN A 79 9.23 9.81 6.02
C ASN A 79 8.25 8.65 5.80
N ILE A 80 7.00 8.93 5.42
CA ILE A 80 5.97 7.88 5.24
C ILE A 80 6.39 6.84 4.21
N ASN A 81 7.10 7.22 3.16
CA ASN A 81 7.55 6.30 2.12
C ASN A 81 8.47 5.19 2.66
N LYS A 82 9.28 5.47 3.69
CA LYS A 82 10.14 4.45 4.33
C LYS A 82 9.32 3.32 4.97
N PHE A 83 8.14 3.62 5.46
CA PHE A 83 7.23 2.65 6.09
C PHE A 83 6.38 1.86 5.09
N SER A 84 6.42 2.22 3.80
CA SER A 84 5.61 1.60 2.76
C SER A 84 6.35 0.49 2.01
N ILE A 85 7.62 0.24 2.32
CA ILE A 85 8.43 -0.79 1.68
C ILE A 85 8.40 -2.04 2.55
N SER A 86 7.76 -3.11 2.09
CA SER A 86 7.73 -4.38 2.80
C SER A 86 8.69 -5.38 2.21
N ASN A 87 9.48 -6.02 3.07
CA ASN A 87 10.38 -7.11 2.72
C ASN A 87 9.69 -8.48 2.61
N ILE A 88 8.41 -8.56 2.96
CA ILE A 88 7.66 -9.81 2.87
C ILE A 88 7.35 -10.15 1.42
N ARG A 89 7.65 -11.39 1.05
CA ARG A 89 7.58 -11.90 -0.31
C ARG A 89 6.67 -13.14 -0.37
N GLU A 90 5.37 -12.94 -0.16
CA GLU A 90 4.37 -14.03 -0.12
C GLU A 90 3.39 -13.99 -1.31
N SER A 91 3.82 -13.40 -2.42
CA SER A 91 3.05 -13.39 -3.66
C SER A 91 2.91 -14.80 -4.25
N ARG A 92 1.84 -15.01 -5.02
CA ARG A 92 1.54 -16.28 -5.67
C ARG A 92 1.39 -16.10 -7.17
N ASN A 93 1.75 -17.14 -7.90
CA ASN A 93 1.48 -17.22 -9.34
C ASN A 93 0.06 -17.76 -9.61
N LYS A 94 -0.35 -17.85 -10.89
CA LYS A 94 -1.66 -18.34 -11.32
C LYS A 94 -1.93 -19.80 -10.92
N LYS A 95 -0.89 -20.58 -10.62
CA LYS A 95 -0.99 -21.97 -10.11
C LYS A 95 -1.04 -22.01 -8.57
N ASN A 96 -1.27 -20.86 -7.92
CA ASN A 96 -1.31 -20.68 -6.46
C ASN A 96 -0.01 -21.08 -5.74
N LYS A 97 1.13 -21.17 -6.44
CA LYS A 97 2.44 -21.42 -5.84
C LYS A 97 3.13 -20.08 -5.49
N LEU A 98 3.87 -20.04 -4.39
CA LEU A 98 4.69 -18.88 -4.01
C LEU A 98 5.69 -18.57 -5.12
N ASN A 99 5.80 -17.29 -5.50
CA ASN A 99 6.75 -16.80 -6.50
C ASN A 99 7.62 -15.64 -6.00
N TYR A 100 7.46 -15.25 -4.75
CA TYR A 100 8.37 -14.38 -4.00
C TYR A 100 8.71 -13.03 -4.67
N LEU A 101 7.74 -12.41 -5.34
CA LEU A 101 7.93 -11.11 -5.99
C LEU A 101 8.37 -10.04 -5.00
N SER A 102 9.20 -9.10 -5.44
CA SER A 102 9.75 -8.01 -4.65
C SER A 102 9.63 -6.66 -5.38
N GLY A 103 9.75 -5.56 -4.66
CA GLY A 103 9.80 -4.21 -5.22
C GLY A 103 8.74 -3.95 -6.30
N ASP A 104 9.20 -3.46 -7.45
CA ASP A 104 8.34 -3.11 -8.59
C ASP A 104 7.63 -4.30 -9.23
N GLU A 105 8.16 -5.51 -9.07
CA GLU A 105 7.50 -6.73 -9.56
C GLU A 105 6.11 -6.90 -8.94
N LYS A 106 5.96 -6.56 -7.64
CA LYS A 106 4.66 -6.60 -6.95
C LYS A 106 3.64 -5.66 -7.59
N ILE A 107 4.08 -4.44 -7.92
CA ILE A 107 3.21 -3.43 -8.55
C ILE A 107 2.86 -3.87 -9.97
N ASN A 108 3.82 -4.36 -10.74
CA ASN A 108 3.61 -4.83 -12.09
C ASN A 108 2.62 -6.01 -12.14
N GLU A 109 2.69 -6.93 -11.18
CA GLU A 109 1.79 -8.07 -11.08
C GLU A 109 0.32 -7.65 -10.92
N ILE A 110 0.05 -6.62 -10.11
CA ILE A 110 -1.31 -6.14 -9.82
C ILE A 110 -1.72 -4.91 -10.64
N ARG A 111 -0.92 -4.48 -11.62
CA ARG A 111 -1.13 -3.24 -12.39
C ARG A 111 -2.53 -3.12 -13.03
N ASN A 112 -3.15 -4.24 -13.35
CA ASN A 112 -4.48 -4.31 -13.96
C ASN A 112 -5.62 -4.40 -12.94
N CYS A 113 -5.32 -4.48 -11.64
CA CYS A 113 -6.35 -4.47 -10.59
C CYS A 113 -7.11 -3.15 -10.59
N ASN A 114 -8.38 -3.22 -10.31
CA ASN A 114 -9.19 -2.04 -10.04
C ASN A 114 -8.89 -1.55 -8.62
N VAL A 115 -8.67 -0.27 -8.47
CA VAL A 115 -8.50 0.41 -7.19
C VAL A 115 -9.33 1.69 -7.17
N VAL A 116 -9.63 2.17 -5.99
CA VAL A 116 -10.30 3.45 -5.79
C VAL A 116 -9.27 4.50 -5.47
N ASP A 117 -9.17 5.52 -6.31
CA ASP A 117 -8.36 6.70 -6.06
C ASP A 117 -9.10 7.62 -5.07
N LEU A 118 -8.46 7.90 -3.94
CA LEU A 118 -8.98 8.71 -2.85
C LEU A 118 -8.39 10.12 -2.82
N SER A 119 -7.53 10.47 -3.78
CA SER A 119 -6.88 11.79 -3.85
C SER A 119 -7.85 12.90 -4.26
N TYR A 120 -8.92 12.55 -4.95
CA TYR A 120 -9.96 13.48 -5.39
C TYR A 120 -11.18 13.51 -4.46
N SER A 121 -11.92 14.61 -4.47
CA SER A 121 -13.19 14.73 -3.72
C SER A 121 -14.22 13.69 -4.19
N LYS A 122 -14.32 13.47 -5.51
CA LYS A 122 -15.12 12.40 -6.10
C LYS A 122 -14.24 11.17 -6.33
N LYS A 123 -14.45 10.14 -5.53
CA LYS A 123 -13.73 8.86 -5.63
C LYS A 123 -13.91 8.25 -7.02
N LYS A 124 -12.83 7.77 -7.61
CA LYS A 124 -12.85 7.11 -8.92
C LYS A 124 -12.25 5.73 -8.85
N THR A 125 -12.92 4.76 -9.44
CA THR A 125 -12.35 3.42 -9.68
C THR A 125 -11.53 3.47 -10.96
N VAL A 126 -10.27 3.09 -10.86
CA VAL A 126 -9.31 3.10 -11.96
C VAL A 126 -8.44 1.85 -11.94
N LYS A 127 -7.80 1.53 -13.06
CA LYS A 127 -6.72 0.53 -13.06
C LYS A 127 -5.51 1.08 -12.31
N LEU A 128 -4.86 0.24 -11.50
CA LEU A 128 -3.68 0.63 -10.72
C LEU A 128 -2.58 1.23 -11.62
N SER A 129 -2.39 0.68 -12.82
CA SER A 129 -1.44 1.19 -13.83
C SER A 129 -1.62 2.65 -14.20
N LYS A 130 -2.83 3.21 -14.09
CA LYS A 130 -3.08 4.64 -14.38
C LYS A 130 -2.54 5.57 -13.30
N LEU A 131 -2.24 5.07 -12.11
CA LEU A 131 -1.75 5.83 -10.97
C LEU A 131 -0.23 5.75 -10.79
N PHE A 132 0.40 4.78 -11.42
CA PHE A 132 1.85 4.62 -11.42
C PHE A 132 2.40 5.00 -12.80
N TYR A 133 3.11 6.10 -12.88
CA TYR A 133 3.96 6.40 -14.04
C TYR A 133 5.13 5.40 -14.01
N ILE A 134 5.03 4.37 -14.82
CA ILE A 134 6.20 3.53 -15.12
C ILE A 134 7.10 4.41 -15.99
N SER A 135 8.11 5.01 -15.40
CA SER A 135 9.12 5.72 -16.17
C SER A 135 9.69 4.73 -17.18
N LYS A 136 9.61 5.05 -18.47
CA LYS A 136 10.20 4.26 -19.57
C LYS A 136 11.73 4.08 -19.45
N LYS A 137 12.35 4.59 -18.39
CA LYS A 137 13.80 4.69 -18.18
C LYS A 137 14.48 3.38 -17.80
N TYR A 138 13.74 2.28 -17.56
CA TYR A 138 14.34 0.98 -17.17
C TYR A 138 14.25 -0.10 -18.25
N LYS A 139 14.00 0.26 -19.52
CA LYS A 139 13.98 -0.73 -20.61
C LYS A 139 15.34 -1.01 -21.26
N ASN A 140 16.42 -0.31 -20.92
CA ASN A 140 17.68 -0.37 -21.67
C ASN A 140 18.94 -0.59 -20.81
N THR A 141 18.96 -1.54 -19.89
CA THR A 141 20.22 -1.90 -19.23
C THR A 141 20.38 -3.39 -18.95
N TRP A 142 19.99 -4.26 -19.89
CA TRP A 142 20.48 -5.65 -19.91
C TRP A 142 20.56 -6.13 -21.36
N THR A 143 21.50 -5.59 -22.12
CA THR A 143 22.08 -6.24 -23.27
C THR A 143 23.59 -6.08 -23.14
N MET A 144 24.22 -7.03 -22.49
CA MET A 144 25.53 -7.60 -22.74
C MET A 144 25.66 -8.87 -21.92
#